data_36f0205efe376a25803260a95cd570fe
#
_entry.id   36f0205efe376a25803260a95cd570fe
#
_cell.length_a   1.000
_cell.length_b   1.000
_cell.length_c   1.000
_cell.angle_alpha   90.00
_cell.angle_beta   90.00
_cell.angle_gamma   90.00
#
_symmetry.space_group_name_H-M   'P 1'
#
loop_
_entity.id
_entity.type
_entity.pdbx_description
1 polymer ?
#
loop_
_entity_poly.entity_id
_entity_poly.type
_entity_poly.pdbx_seq_one_letter_code
_entity_poly.pdbx_strand_id
1 'polypeptide(L)'
;KGESTQKDAAYLQRFYGAMQIFYRKHFKSNVLFDMAVKIGVSLAKSAKKQSVGRRKSDSANVAQAIVITDNINLLKQLSEKIDIPLKSSSKSMFQNGDVQDTLLIFDSEYIPYNQIFQVMRQYKGRGNRYRIRPPGCSFLIGSDQSDDKGGVVVFD
;
A
#
# COMPACT_ATOMS: atom_id res chain seq x y z
N LYS A 1 7.58 12.22 11.81
CA LYS A 1 6.12 12.03 11.69
C LYS A 1 5.73 12.36 10.26
N GLY A 2 5.79 11.38 9.35
CA GLY A 2 5.28 11.51 8.00
C GLY A 2 3.84 11.01 7.99
N GLU A 3 2.88 11.88 8.19
CA GLU A 3 1.50 11.55 7.84
C GLU A 3 1.43 11.51 6.31
N SER A 4 1.33 10.32 5.75
CA SER A 4 0.93 10.19 4.36
C SER A 4 -0.51 10.69 4.26
N THR A 5 -0.68 11.92 3.78
CA THR A 5 -1.99 12.53 3.60
C THR A 5 -2.75 11.70 2.58
N GLN A 6 -3.73 10.95 3.03
CA GLN A 6 -4.65 10.25 2.13
C GLN A 6 -5.27 11.29 1.20
N LYS A 7 -5.09 11.12 -0.10
CA LYS A 7 -5.72 11.95 -1.13
C LYS A 7 -7.19 11.56 -1.27
N ASP A 8 -7.93 11.63 -0.16
CA ASP A 8 -9.37 11.37 -0.13
C ASP A 8 -10.19 12.55 -0.66
N ALA A 9 -11.50 12.41 -0.70
CA ALA A 9 -12.40 13.46 -1.17
C ALA A 9 -12.30 14.73 -0.30
N ALA A 10 -12.05 14.60 1.00
CA ALA A 10 -11.90 15.72 1.92
C ALA A 10 -10.59 16.49 1.67
N TYR A 11 -9.49 15.78 1.37
CA TYR A 11 -8.23 16.40 0.94
C TYR A 11 -8.42 17.21 -0.33
N LEU A 12 -9.05 16.62 -1.36
CA LEU A 12 -9.30 17.31 -2.62
C LEU A 12 -10.16 18.55 -2.43
N GLN A 13 -11.19 18.47 -1.60
CA GLN A 13 -12.06 19.60 -1.30
C GLN A 13 -11.31 20.73 -0.60
N ARG A 14 -10.46 20.42 0.37
CA ARG A 14 -9.61 21.41 1.08
C ARG A 14 -8.56 22.01 0.14
N PHE A 15 -7.89 21.20 -0.66
CA PHE A 15 -6.87 21.63 -1.61
C PHE A 15 -7.45 22.58 -2.67
N TYR A 16 -8.55 22.20 -3.31
CA TYR A 16 -9.19 23.05 -4.32
C TYR A 16 -9.87 24.28 -3.70
N GLY A 17 -10.38 24.16 -2.47
CA GLY A 17 -10.90 25.30 -1.71
C GLY A 17 -9.80 26.32 -1.41
N ALA A 18 -8.65 25.89 -0.96
CA ALA A 18 -7.49 26.77 -0.73
C ALA A 18 -7.00 27.43 -2.03
N MET A 19 -6.92 26.68 -3.13
CA MET A 19 -6.60 27.21 -4.46
C MET A 19 -7.59 28.29 -4.91
N GLN A 20 -8.89 28.10 -4.69
CA GLN A 20 -9.92 29.09 -5.03
C GLN A 20 -9.77 30.38 -4.24
N ILE A 21 -9.47 30.28 -2.92
CA ILE A 21 -9.22 31.46 -2.06
C ILE A 21 -7.98 32.20 -2.54
N PHE A 22 -6.88 31.48 -2.80
CA PHE A 22 -5.64 32.05 -3.32
C PHE A 22 -5.86 32.77 -4.64
N TYR A 23 -6.58 32.14 -5.58
CA TYR A 23 -6.88 32.70 -6.87
C TYR A 23 -7.69 34.00 -6.76
N ARG A 24 -8.77 34.02 -5.97
CA ARG A 24 -9.58 35.22 -5.74
C ARG A 24 -8.79 36.40 -5.15
N LYS A 25 -7.79 36.10 -4.32
CA LYS A 25 -6.97 37.10 -3.66
C LYS A 25 -5.93 37.70 -4.60
N HIS A 26 -5.37 36.94 -5.51
CA HIS A 26 -4.21 37.32 -6.30
C HIS A 26 -4.51 37.61 -7.79
N PHE A 27 -5.64 37.13 -8.30
CA PHE A 27 -6.00 37.32 -9.69
C PHE A 27 -7.37 38.00 -9.80
N LYS A 28 -7.49 38.97 -10.75
CA LYS A 28 -8.77 39.59 -11.07
C LYS A 28 -9.72 38.50 -11.58
N SER A 29 -10.88 38.33 -10.95
CA SER A 29 -11.88 37.31 -11.27
C SER A 29 -12.31 37.38 -12.73
N ASN A 30 -12.06 36.32 -13.49
CA ASN A 30 -12.56 36.15 -14.84
C ASN A 30 -13.63 35.08 -14.79
N VAL A 31 -14.88 35.43 -15.07
CA VAL A 31 -16.05 34.54 -14.96
C VAL A 31 -15.85 33.23 -15.73
N LEU A 32 -15.17 33.29 -16.88
CA LEU A 32 -14.87 32.12 -17.71
C LEU A 32 -13.89 31.17 -17.03
N PHE A 33 -12.89 31.70 -16.33
CA PHE A 33 -11.91 30.89 -15.60
C PHE A 33 -12.51 30.25 -14.35
N ASP A 34 -13.36 30.99 -13.61
CA ASP A 34 -14.08 30.46 -12.44
C ASP A 34 -14.99 29.28 -12.85
N MET A 35 -15.62 29.38 -14.02
CA MET A 35 -16.42 28.29 -14.58
C MET A 35 -15.56 27.08 -14.98
N ALA A 36 -14.45 27.30 -15.65
CA ALA A 36 -13.52 26.23 -16.04
C ALA A 36 -12.94 25.50 -14.83
N VAL A 37 -12.57 26.21 -13.75
CA VAL A 37 -12.10 25.60 -12.50
C VAL A 37 -13.21 24.77 -11.83
N LYS A 38 -14.45 25.26 -11.76
CA LYS A 38 -15.58 24.51 -11.21
C LYS A 38 -15.86 23.23 -11.99
N ILE A 39 -15.84 23.31 -13.32
CA ILE A 39 -16.03 22.14 -14.20
C ILE A 39 -14.88 21.15 -14.02
N GLY A 40 -13.63 21.60 -14.02
CA GLY A 40 -12.44 20.76 -13.82
C GLY A 40 -12.45 20.02 -12.48
N VAL A 41 -12.82 20.72 -11.40
CA VAL A 41 -12.96 20.14 -10.06
C VAL A 41 -14.09 19.11 -10.00
N SER A 42 -15.23 19.40 -10.66
CA SER A 42 -16.36 18.47 -10.73
C SER A 42 -16.02 17.20 -11.50
N LEU A 43 -15.34 17.32 -12.63
CA LEU A 43 -14.87 16.19 -13.43
C LEU A 43 -13.82 15.35 -12.68
N ALA A 44 -12.87 15.98 -11.98
CA ALA A 44 -11.88 15.29 -11.16
C ALA A 44 -12.52 14.51 -10.01
N LYS A 45 -13.57 15.06 -9.37
CA LYS A 45 -14.33 14.37 -8.33
C LYS A 45 -15.08 13.15 -8.89
N SER A 46 -15.69 13.27 -10.06
CA SER A 46 -16.44 12.20 -10.72
C SER A 46 -15.51 11.07 -11.19
N ALA A 47 -14.38 11.41 -11.82
CA ALA A 47 -13.39 10.44 -12.26
C ALA A 47 -12.81 9.63 -11.08
N LYS A 48 -12.57 10.29 -9.94
CA LYS A 48 -12.03 9.61 -8.75
C LYS A 48 -13.09 8.73 -8.08
N LYS A 49 -14.36 9.12 -8.08
CA LYS A 49 -15.45 8.29 -7.54
C LYS A 49 -15.60 6.97 -8.31
N GLN A 50 -15.41 6.99 -9.63
CA GLN A 50 -15.40 5.79 -10.46
C GLN A 50 -14.16 4.90 -10.20
N SER A 51 -12.99 5.50 -9.99
CA SER A 51 -11.76 4.75 -9.73
C SER A 51 -11.77 4.06 -8.35
N VAL A 52 -12.34 4.70 -7.34
CA VAL A 52 -12.49 4.13 -5.98
C VAL A 52 -13.50 2.97 -5.97
N GLY A 53 -14.59 3.07 -6.74
CA GLY A 53 -15.58 1.97 -6.87
C GLY A 53 -15.01 0.74 -7.60
N ARG A 54 -14.11 0.93 -8.55
CA ARG A 54 -13.52 -0.16 -9.35
C ARG A 54 -12.37 -0.87 -8.63
N ARG A 55 -11.66 -0.20 -7.70
CA ARG A 55 -10.54 -0.77 -6.95
C ARG A 55 -10.95 -1.60 -5.73
N LYS A 56 -12.19 -1.55 -5.28
CA LYS A 56 -12.69 -2.37 -4.16
C LYS A 56 -12.94 -3.83 -4.51
N SER A 57 -12.84 -4.20 -5.78
CA SER A 57 -13.16 -5.54 -6.28
C SER A 57 -11.95 -6.48 -6.43
N ASP A 58 -10.72 -5.95 -6.43
CA ASP A 58 -9.51 -6.78 -6.59
C ASP A 58 -8.75 -6.93 -5.26
N SER A 59 -9.46 -7.26 -4.18
CA SER A 59 -8.85 -8.04 -3.10
C SER A 59 -8.63 -9.44 -3.66
N ALA A 60 -7.63 -9.62 -4.52
CA ALA A 60 -7.18 -10.93 -4.91
C ALA A 60 -6.99 -11.72 -3.62
N ASN A 61 -7.79 -12.78 -3.45
CA ASN A 61 -7.67 -13.69 -2.33
C ASN A 61 -6.28 -14.29 -2.40
N VAL A 62 -5.41 -13.82 -1.53
CA VAL A 62 -4.08 -14.40 -1.37
C VAL A 62 -4.28 -15.82 -0.89
N ALA A 63 -3.89 -16.79 -1.71
CA ALA A 63 -4.15 -18.20 -1.44
C ALA A 63 -3.17 -18.79 -0.40
N GLN A 64 -1.99 -18.18 -0.23
CA GLN A 64 -0.95 -18.63 0.68
C GLN A 64 -0.07 -17.49 1.15
N ALA A 65 0.59 -17.69 2.30
CA ALA A 65 1.65 -16.80 2.79
C ALA A 65 2.99 -17.52 2.81
N ILE A 66 4.06 -16.79 2.47
CA ILE A 66 5.42 -17.29 2.53
C ILE A 66 6.23 -16.36 3.42
N VAL A 67 6.82 -16.92 4.48
CA VAL A 67 7.69 -16.18 5.41
C VAL A 67 9.14 -16.48 5.09
N ILE A 68 9.90 -15.43 4.86
CA ILE A 68 11.33 -15.51 4.60
C ILE A 68 12.05 -15.20 5.90
N THR A 69 12.39 -16.26 6.64
CA THR A 69 13.04 -16.21 7.95
C THR A 69 13.73 -17.54 8.25
N ASP A 70 14.71 -17.52 9.15
CA ASP A 70 15.28 -18.69 9.81
C ASP A 70 14.79 -18.85 11.26
N ASN A 71 13.93 -17.93 11.73
CA ASN A 71 13.40 -17.93 13.08
C ASN A 71 12.12 -18.77 13.20
N ILE A 72 12.25 -19.96 13.80
CA ILE A 72 11.13 -20.92 13.98
C ILE A 72 10.05 -20.33 14.93
N ASN A 73 10.46 -19.58 15.96
CA ASN A 73 9.51 -18.98 16.90
C ASN A 73 8.64 -17.93 16.21
N LEU A 74 9.22 -17.13 15.35
CA LEU A 74 8.48 -16.17 14.52
C LEU A 74 7.44 -16.87 13.63
N LEU A 75 7.84 -17.99 13.00
CA LEU A 75 6.91 -18.77 12.18
C LEU A 75 5.71 -19.28 12.98
N LYS A 76 5.95 -19.77 14.21
CA LYS A 76 4.90 -20.25 15.10
C LYS A 76 3.95 -19.11 15.48
N GLN A 77 4.47 -17.97 15.92
CA GLN A 77 3.67 -16.80 16.28
C GLN A 77 2.83 -16.30 15.10
N LEU A 78 3.41 -16.24 13.89
CA LEU A 78 2.70 -15.82 12.69
C LEU A 78 1.62 -16.82 12.26
N SER A 79 1.84 -18.13 12.45
CA SER A 79 0.85 -19.16 12.12
C SER A 79 -0.42 -19.08 12.99
N GLU A 80 -0.31 -18.51 14.19
CA GLU A 80 -1.46 -18.29 15.09
C GLU A 80 -2.27 -17.03 14.74
N LYS A 81 -1.68 -16.09 13.99
CA LYS A 81 -2.29 -14.77 13.67
C LYS A 81 -2.74 -14.63 12.22
N ILE A 82 -2.27 -15.50 11.34
CA ILE A 82 -2.53 -15.43 9.90
C ILE A 82 -3.42 -16.61 9.50
N ASP A 83 -4.64 -16.31 9.07
CA ASP A 83 -5.67 -17.32 8.75
C ASP A 83 -5.47 -18.04 7.41
N ILE A 84 -4.36 -17.80 6.71
CA ILE A 84 -4.04 -18.45 5.43
C ILE A 84 -2.86 -19.40 5.58
N PRO A 85 -2.76 -20.45 4.74
CA PRO A 85 -1.66 -21.41 4.78
C PRO A 85 -0.30 -20.71 4.74
N LEU A 86 0.51 -20.91 5.77
CA LEU A 86 1.82 -20.32 5.95
C LEU A 86 2.91 -21.32 5.60
N LYS A 87 3.86 -20.90 4.76
CA LYS A 87 5.06 -21.67 4.42
C LYS A 87 6.30 -20.89 4.79
N SER A 88 7.31 -21.57 5.30
CA SER A 88 8.64 -20.99 5.47
C SER A 88 9.47 -21.16 4.20
N SER A 89 10.28 -20.17 3.88
CA SER A 89 11.24 -20.27 2.79
C SER A 89 12.53 -19.51 3.11
N SER A 90 13.60 -19.93 2.45
CA SER A 90 14.90 -19.26 2.50
C SER A 90 14.99 -18.16 1.43
N LYS A 91 16.00 -17.28 1.56
CA LYS A 91 16.29 -16.22 0.56
C LYS A 91 16.60 -16.78 -0.84
N SER A 92 17.04 -18.03 -0.97
CA SER A 92 17.34 -18.67 -2.25
C SER A 92 16.10 -18.97 -3.11
N MET A 93 14.90 -18.97 -2.51
CA MET A 93 13.65 -19.18 -3.23
C MET A 93 13.45 -18.20 -4.41
N PHE A 94 13.93 -16.98 -4.27
CA PHE A 94 13.74 -15.94 -5.29
C PHE A 94 14.69 -16.05 -6.49
N GLN A 95 15.62 -17.00 -6.49
CA GLN A 95 16.52 -17.24 -7.63
C GLN A 95 15.84 -18.01 -8.75
N ASN A 96 14.90 -18.92 -8.43
CA ASN A 96 14.34 -19.87 -9.40
C ASN A 96 12.79 -20.01 -9.31
N GLY A 97 12.14 -19.29 -8.39
CA GLY A 97 10.70 -19.45 -8.14
C GLY A 97 9.82 -18.46 -8.91
N ASP A 98 8.69 -18.91 -9.41
CA ASP A 98 7.61 -18.04 -9.86
C ASP A 98 6.62 -17.86 -8.70
N VAL A 99 6.45 -16.62 -8.23
CA VAL A 99 5.62 -16.29 -7.08
C VAL A 99 4.53 -15.32 -7.51
N GLN A 100 3.28 -15.77 -7.43
CA GLN A 100 2.10 -14.98 -7.82
C GLN A 100 1.02 -15.10 -6.73
N ASP A 101 0.19 -14.07 -6.60
CA ASP A 101 -0.97 -14.01 -5.71
C ASP A 101 -0.67 -14.50 -4.28
N THR A 102 0.51 -14.16 -3.77
CA THR A 102 1.08 -14.67 -2.52
C THR A 102 1.36 -13.51 -1.57
N LEU A 103 1.11 -13.72 -0.27
CA LEU A 103 1.57 -12.83 0.78
C LEU A 103 3.02 -13.17 1.13
N LEU A 104 3.94 -12.28 0.78
CA LEU A 104 5.35 -12.40 1.11
C LEU A 104 5.65 -11.61 2.40
N ILE A 105 6.15 -12.31 3.41
CA ILE A 105 6.50 -11.75 4.71
C ILE A 105 8.01 -11.85 4.87
N PHE A 106 8.66 -10.70 5.00
CA PHE A 106 10.10 -10.61 5.12
C PHE A 106 10.50 -10.31 6.57
N ASP A 107 11.32 -11.15 7.12
CA ASP A 107 12.02 -10.89 8.37
C ASP A 107 13.30 -10.10 8.09
N SER A 108 13.35 -8.82 8.44
CA SER A 108 14.51 -7.98 8.12
C SER A 108 15.75 -8.25 8.99
N GLU A 109 15.65 -9.09 10.01
CA GLU A 109 16.82 -9.66 10.69
C GLU A 109 17.52 -10.74 9.85
N TYR A 110 16.72 -11.46 9.04
CA TYR A 110 17.24 -12.54 8.19
C TYR A 110 17.61 -12.07 6.78
N ILE A 111 16.78 -11.19 6.17
CA ILE A 111 17.00 -10.67 4.82
C ILE A 111 17.12 -9.14 4.84
N PRO A 112 18.21 -8.55 4.34
CA PRO A 112 18.42 -7.11 4.37
C PRO A 112 17.46 -6.37 3.41
N TYR A 113 17.14 -5.11 3.72
CA TYR A 113 16.17 -4.30 3.00
C TYR A 113 16.47 -4.15 1.50
N ASN A 114 17.74 -4.06 1.10
CA ASN A 114 18.11 -3.98 -0.31
C ASN A 114 17.65 -5.23 -1.10
N GLN A 115 17.77 -6.43 -0.51
CA GLN A 115 17.28 -7.66 -1.12
C GLN A 115 15.74 -7.72 -1.10
N ILE A 116 15.09 -7.28 -0.01
CA ILE A 116 13.62 -7.17 0.06
C ILE A 116 13.12 -6.32 -1.11
N PHE A 117 13.69 -5.13 -1.32
CA PHE A 117 13.27 -4.25 -2.41
C PHE A 117 13.58 -4.81 -3.81
N GLN A 118 14.66 -5.57 -3.97
CA GLN A 118 14.94 -6.30 -5.22
C GLN A 118 13.84 -7.32 -5.51
N VAL A 119 13.44 -8.11 -4.52
CA VAL A 119 12.35 -9.10 -4.65
C VAL A 119 11.03 -8.40 -4.97
N MET A 120 10.66 -7.35 -4.25
CA MET A 120 9.44 -6.58 -4.53
C MET A 120 9.42 -6.02 -5.97
N ARG A 121 10.56 -5.54 -6.45
CA ARG A 121 10.71 -5.04 -7.82
C ARG A 121 10.60 -6.16 -8.86
N GLN A 122 11.24 -7.31 -8.62
CA GLN A 122 11.25 -8.48 -9.51
C GLN A 122 9.85 -9.05 -9.72
N TYR A 123 9.06 -9.11 -8.63
CA TYR A 123 7.70 -9.69 -8.65
C TYR A 123 6.58 -8.64 -8.73
N LYS A 124 6.91 -7.42 -9.14
CA LYS A 124 5.92 -6.35 -9.34
C LYS A 124 4.86 -6.75 -10.36
N GLY A 125 3.59 -6.47 -10.06
CA GLY A 125 2.46 -6.70 -10.99
C GLY A 125 1.95 -8.15 -11.02
N ARG A 126 2.45 -9.03 -10.14
CA ARG A 126 2.04 -10.45 -10.06
C ARG A 126 1.02 -10.73 -8.96
N GLY A 127 0.26 -9.74 -8.50
CA GLY A 127 -0.76 -9.93 -7.47
C GLY A 127 -0.20 -10.16 -6.05
N ASN A 128 1.11 -10.12 -5.86
CA ASN A 128 1.73 -10.35 -4.57
C ASN A 128 1.49 -9.19 -3.59
N ARG A 129 1.35 -9.53 -2.32
CA ARG A 129 1.30 -8.61 -1.19
C ARG A 129 2.55 -8.74 -0.36
N TYR A 130 2.93 -7.67 0.31
CA TYR A 130 4.20 -7.61 1.04
C TYR A 130 3.98 -7.14 2.46
N ARG A 131 4.64 -7.83 3.42
CA ARG A 131 4.77 -7.40 4.81
C ARG A 131 6.21 -7.50 5.22
N ILE A 132 6.65 -6.58 6.06
CA ILE A 132 8.02 -6.55 6.59
C ILE A 132 7.93 -6.55 8.10
N ARG A 133 8.67 -7.43 8.74
CA ARG A 133 8.98 -7.37 10.16
C ARG A 133 10.24 -6.54 10.34
N PRO A 134 10.19 -5.37 11.00
CA PRO A 134 11.39 -4.62 11.35
C PRO A 134 12.24 -5.37 12.38
N PRO A 135 13.56 -5.08 12.48
CA PRO A 135 14.43 -5.76 13.44
C PRO A 135 13.95 -5.54 14.88
N GLY A 136 13.97 -6.60 15.69
CA GLY A 136 13.58 -6.56 17.10
C GLY A 136 12.11 -6.26 17.37
N CYS A 137 11.25 -6.26 16.35
CA CYS A 137 9.83 -5.92 16.51
C CYS A 137 8.93 -7.15 16.50
N SER A 138 7.84 -7.07 17.29
CA SER A 138 6.75 -8.06 17.33
C SER A 138 5.56 -7.62 16.48
N PHE A 139 5.81 -7.03 15.31
CA PHE A 139 4.77 -6.62 14.38
C PHE A 139 5.23 -6.67 12.93
N LEU A 140 4.26 -6.82 12.03
CA LEU A 140 4.41 -6.68 10.59
C LEU A 140 3.86 -5.34 10.11
N ILE A 141 4.53 -4.73 9.15
CA ILE A 141 4.06 -3.52 8.48
C ILE A 141 3.93 -3.76 6.99
N GLY A 142 2.96 -3.12 6.36
CA GLY A 142 2.80 -3.13 4.91
C GLY A 142 1.48 -2.56 4.46
N SER A 143 1.32 -2.38 3.16
CA SER A 143 0.09 -1.94 2.52
C SER A 143 -0.18 -2.78 1.29
N ASP A 144 -1.45 -3.04 1.01
CA ASP A 144 -1.88 -3.76 -0.19
C ASP A 144 -2.11 -2.82 -1.38
N GLN A 145 -2.25 -1.52 -1.11
CA GLN A 145 -2.48 -0.48 -2.11
C GLN A 145 -1.60 0.75 -1.83
N SER A 146 -1.17 1.42 -2.88
CA SER A 146 -0.27 2.58 -2.78
C SER A 146 -0.92 3.83 -2.17
N ASP A 147 -2.24 3.92 -2.22
CA ASP A 147 -3.06 5.04 -1.75
C ASP A 147 -3.85 4.70 -0.48
N ASP A 148 -3.60 3.52 0.12
CA ASP A 148 -4.21 3.10 1.37
C ASP A 148 -3.27 3.27 2.56
N LYS A 149 -3.85 3.41 3.76
CA LYS A 149 -3.05 3.40 4.98
C LYS A 149 -2.45 2.01 5.16
N GLY A 150 -1.15 1.96 5.42
CA GLY A 150 -0.48 0.72 5.75
C GLY A 150 -1.12 0.06 6.98
N GLY A 151 -1.20 -1.27 6.96
CA GLY A 151 -1.63 -2.07 8.09
C GLY A 151 -0.46 -2.44 9.00
N VAL A 152 -0.76 -2.61 10.28
CA VAL A 152 0.15 -3.18 11.28
C VAL A 152 -0.52 -4.44 11.86
N VAL A 153 0.18 -5.56 11.84
CA VAL A 153 -0.25 -6.81 12.47
C VAL A 153 0.71 -7.08 13.63
N VAL A 154 0.20 -7.00 14.85
CA VAL A 154 0.98 -7.26 16.07
C VAL A 154 0.85 -8.74 16.43
N PHE A 155 1.98 -9.36 16.79
CA PHE A 155 2.06 -10.72 17.30
C PHE A 155 2.99 -10.70 18.53
N ASP A 156 2.54 -11.28 19.61
CA ASP A 156 3.30 -11.42 20.86
C ASP A 156 3.75 -12.87 21.02
#